data_89ea5562881dad991e1867ef2b05c59e
#
_entry.id   89ea5562881dad991e1867ef2b05c59e
#
_cell.length_a   1.000
_cell.length_b   1.000
_cell.length_c   1.000
_cell.angle_alpha   90.00
_cell.angle_beta   90.00
_cell.angle_gamma   90.00
#
_symmetry.space_group_name_H-M   'P 1'
#
loop_
_entity.id
_entity.type
_entity.pdbx_description
1 polymer ?
#
loop_
_entity_poly.entity_id
_entity_poly.type
_entity_poly.pdbx_seq_one_letter_code
_entity_poly.pdbx_strand_id
1 'polypeptide(L)'
;NGFIGKNGMGKTNVLDAIYYLSFCKGTMSASDAFNLRHNTEFFMIQGEYESDGMGATEVVCSLKRGTRKRVKCDGKDYKRISEHVGKIPLVMLSPADSQLVTGGSEERRRFMDMVISQYDAAYLNAAIRYERTLKQRNALLKAEEEPDRGVMDVLEEMMGADAEVVFNARRNFVEEFSPIFQRLYSRLCPDSREQVTIKYDSHGFRGALQPQLASWRERERLVGYSLHGVHKDELVLELNGYPV
;
A
#
# COMPACT_ATOMS: atom_id res chain seq x y z
N ASN A 1 -8.27 -20.09 -16.01
CA ASN A 1 -7.11 -20.21 -16.91
C ASN A 1 -5.90 -20.70 -16.12
N GLY A 2 -5.15 -21.68 -16.68
CA GLY A 2 -3.93 -22.22 -16.07
C GLY A 2 -2.73 -21.99 -16.97
N PHE A 3 -1.64 -21.44 -16.41
CA PHE A 3 -0.36 -21.28 -17.11
C PHE A 3 0.56 -22.47 -16.74
N ILE A 4 0.75 -23.40 -17.67
CA ILE A 4 1.56 -24.61 -17.49
C ILE A 4 2.81 -24.52 -18.33
N GLY A 5 3.95 -24.94 -17.78
CA GLY A 5 5.23 -24.94 -18.49
C GLY A 5 6.42 -25.20 -17.55
N LYS A 6 7.60 -25.44 -18.13
CA LYS A 6 8.86 -25.64 -17.37
C LYS A 6 9.23 -24.40 -16.53
N ASN A 7 10.04 -24.59 -15.49
CA ASN A 7 10.56 -23.49 -14.71
C ASN A 7 11.42 -22.56 -15.59
N GLY A 8 11.42 -21.27 -15.31
CA GLY A 8 12.15 -20.27 -16.09
C GLY A 8 11.45 -19.78 -17.37
N MET A 9 10.28 -20.34 -17.75
CA MET A 9 9.56 -19.95 -18.99
C MET A 9 8.76 -18.65 -18.86
N GLY A 10 8.83 -17.94 -17.77
CA GLY A 10 8.17 -16.64 -17.61
C GLY A 10 6.73 -16.69 -17.11
N LYS A 11 6.23 -17.81 -16.56
CA LYS A 11 4.86 -17.90 -16.02
C LYS A 11 4.56 -16.81 -14.99
N THR A 12 5.47 -16.59 -14.06
CA THR A 12 5.36 -15.55 -13.03
C THR A 12 5.40 -14.16 -13.64
N ASN A 13 6.17 -13.96 -14.71
CA ASN A 13 6.21 -12.66 -15.41
C ASN A 13 4.87 -12.28 -16.03
N VAL A 14 4.08 -13.27 -16.49
CA VAL A 14 2.72 -13.02 -17.00
C VAL A 14 1.81 -12.54 -15.87
N LEU A 15 1.87 -13.18 -14.70
CA LEU A 15 1.10 -12.76 -13.53
C LEU A 15 1.54 -11.38 -13.04
N ASP A 16 2.85 -11.11 -13.03
CA ASP A 16 3.39 -9.79 -12.67
C ASP A 16 2.99 -8.71 -13.68
N ALA A 17 2.91 -9.04 -14.99
CA ALA A 17 2.41 -8.12 -16.00
C ALA A 17 0.92 -7.76 -15.80
N ILE A 18 0.08 -8.72 -15.45
CA ILE A 18 -1.34 -8.48 -15.11
C ILE A 18 -1.43 -7.59 -13.88
N TYR A 19 -0.65 -7.89 -12.83
CA TYR A 19 -0.57 -7.06 -11.63
C TYR A 19 -0.08 -5.63 -11.96
N TYR A 20 0.94 -5.53 -12.82
CA TYR A 20 1.49 -4.24 -13.24
C TYR A 20 0.45 -3.37 -13.96
N LEU A 21 -0.40 -3.96 -14.78
CA LEU A 21 -1.49 -3.26 -15.46
C LEU A 21 -2.59 -2.78 -14.50
N SER A 22 -2.77 -3.42 -13.35
CA SER A 22 -3.72 -2.99 -12.30
C SER A 22 -3.15 -1.91 -11.40
N PHE A 23 -1.94 -2.11 -10.87
CA PHE A 23 -1.32 -1.25 -9.85
C PHE A 23 -0.26 -0.29 -10.39
N CYS A 24 0.09 -0.37 -11.65
CA CYS A 24 1.18 0.37 -12.28
C CYS A 24 2.54 0.20 -11.58
N LYS A 25 2.74 -0.93 -10.92
CA LYS A 25 4.00 -1.33 -10.27
C LYS A 25 4.11 -2.86 -10.26
N GLY A 26 5.33 -3.39 -10.30
CA GLY A 26 5.56 -4.84 -10.18
C GLY A 26 5.44 -5.32 -8.73
N THR A 27 5.23 -6.63 -8.57
CA THR A 27 5.20 -7.31 -7.26
C THR A 27 6.60 -7.60 -6.74
N MET A 28 7.52 -7.90 -7.67
CA MET A 28 8.85 -8.42 -7.36
C MET A 28 9.90 -7.34 -7.14
N SER A 29 9.64 -6.10 -7.51
CA SER A 29 10.67 -5.06 -7.53
C SER A 29 10.15 -3.72 -7.05
N ALA A 30 10.90 -3.09 -6.14
CA ALA A 30 10.65 -1.73 -5.68
C ALA A 30 10.93 -0.66 -6.76
N SER A 31 11.69 -1.00 -7.82
CA SER A 31 12.04 -0.08 -8.89
C SER A 31 11.64 -0.64 -10.25
N ASP A 32 10.90 0.15 -11.02
CA ASP A 32 10.53 -0.20 -12.39
C ASP A 32 11.75 -0.42 -13.33
N ALA A 33 12.92 0.10 -12.96
CA ALA A 33 14.15 -0.11 -13.72
C ALA A 33 14.57 -1.58 -13.82
N PHE A 34 14.20 -2.40 -12.82
CA PHE A 34 14.48 -3.84 -12.83
C PHE A 34 13.54 -4.63 -13.75
N ASN A 35 12.45 -4.03 -14.21
CA ASN A 35 11.54 -4.65 -15.18
C ASN A 35 12.05 -4.49 -16.62
N LEU A 36 13.10 -3.68 -16.83
CA LEU A 36 13.75 -3.56 -18.13
C LEU A 36 14.63 -4.80 -18.36
N ARG A 37 14.42 -5.47 -19.51
CA ARG A 37 15.31 -6.54 -19.94
C ARG A 37 16.74 -5.99 -20.09
N HIS A 38 17.76 -6.81 -19.79
CA HIS A 38 19.15 -6.44 -20.02
C HIS A 38 19.36 -5.99 -21.47
N ASN A 39 20.12 -4.92 -21.66
CA ASN A 39 20.41 -4.31 -22.96
C ASN A 39 19.19 -3.77 -23.72
N THR A 40 18.07 -3.47 -23.05
CA THR A 40 16.93 -2.76 -23.62
C THR A 40 16.73 -1.41 -22.94
N GLU A 41 16.19 -0.47 -23.74
CA GLU A 41 15.98 0.91 -23.30
C GLU A 41 14.54 1.15 -22.82
N PHE A 42 13.60 0.25 -23.13
CA PHE A 42 12.22 0.42 -22.76
C PHE A 42 11.49 -0.92 -22.57
N PHE A 43 10.39 -0.89 -21.86
CA PHE A 43 9.36 -1.93 -21.89
C PHE A 43 7.98 -1.30 -22.11
N MET A 44 7.07 -2.12 -22.61
CA MET A 44 5.65 -1.80 -22.74
C MET A 44 4.85 -3.06 -22.39
N ILE A 45 3.81 -2.86 -21.59
CA ILE A 45 2.82 -3.89 -21.26
C ILE A 45 1.47 -3.34 -21.68
N GLN A 46 0.69 -4.13 -22.42
CA GLN A 46 -0.65 -3.80 -22.88
C GLN A 46 -1.59 -4.93 -22.54
N GLY A 47 -2.78 -4.61 -22.08
CA GLY A 47 -3.85 -5.56 -21.80
C GLY A 47 -5.20 -4.99 -22.18
N GLU A 48 -6.07 -5.87 -22.66
CA GLU A 48 -7.47 -5.61 -22.89
C GLU A 48 -8.30 -6.33 -21.84
N TYR A 49 -9.25 -5.62 -21.26
CA TYR A 49 -10.11 -6.10 -20.19
C TYR A 49 -11.56 -5.96 -20.61
N GLU A 50 -12.31 -7.03 -20.42
CA GLU A 50 -13.77 -7.01 -20.59
C GLU A 50 -14.41 -7.15 -19.21
N SER A 51 -15.38 -6.28 -18.92
CA SER A 51 -16.19 -6.35 -17.71
C SER A 51 -17.65 -6.26 -18.07
N ASP A 52 -18.45 -7.07 -17.40
CA ASP A 52 -19.90 -7.08 -17.57
C ASP A 52 -20.49 -5.67 -17.38
N GLY A 53 -21.07 -5.13 -18.45
CA GLY A 53 -21.74 -3.82 -18.46
C GLY A 53 -20.84 -2.61 -18.70
N MET A 54 -19.50 -2.73 -18.77
CA MET A 54 -18.58 -1.59 -18.99
C MET A 54 -17.87 -1.61 -20.37
N GLY A 55 -18.05 -2.67 -21.17
CA GLY A 55 -17.36 -2.82 -22.45
C GLY A 55 -15.87 -3.20 -22.29
N ALA A 56 -15.14 -3.12 -23.42
CA ALA A 56 -13.70 -3.40 -23.44
C ALA A 56 -12.92 -2.15 -23.02
N THR A 57 -11.91 -2.34 -22.18
CA THR A 57 -10.99 -1.29 -21.72
C THR A 57 -9.56 -1.71 -22.04
N GLU A 58 -8.84 -0.86 -22.76
CA GLU A 58 -7.42 -1.06 -23.06
C GLU A 58 -6.54 -0.30 -22.06
N VAL A 59 -5.57 -0.98 -21.47
CA VAL A 59 -4.56 -0.36 -20.59
C VAL A 59 -3.17 -0.60 -21.14
N VAL A 60 -2.39 0.48 -21.27
CA VAL A 60 -1.00 0.44 -21.71
C VAL A 60 -0.10 1.10 -20.67
N CYS A 61 0.85 0.34 -20.15
CA CYS A 61 1.91 0.85 -19.29
C CYS A 61 3.24 0.78 -20.03
N SER A 62 3.99 1.89 -20.07
CA SER A 62 5.29 1.95 -20.72
C SER A 62 6.30 2.74 -19.89
N LEU A 63 7.56 2.31 -19.97
CA LEU A 63 8.70 2.99 -19.36
C LEU A 63 9.90 2.95 -20.31
N LYS A 64 10.51 4.11 -20.54
CA LYS A 64 11.84 4.22 -21.15
C LYS A 64 12.84 4.57 -20.06
N ARG A 65 14.04 3.99 -20.15
CA ARG A 65 15.14 4.26 -19.19
C ARG A 65 15.39 5.75 -19.01
N GLY A 66 15.48 6.21 -17.78
CA GLY A 66 15.70 7.62 -17.47
C GLY A 66 14.51 8.54 -17.68
N THR A 67 13.33 8.02 -18.04
CA THR A 67 12.11 8.82 -18.18
C THR A 67 11.04 8.44 -17.16
N ARG A 68 10.00 9.27 -17.08
CA ARG A 68 8.84 8.99 -16.26
C ARG A 68 7.95 7.93 -16.93
N LYS A 69 7.48 6.98 -16.15
CA LYS A 69 6.50 5.99 -16.57
C LYS A 69 5.23 6.65 -17.11
N ARG A 70 4.68 6.09 -18.19
CA ARG A 70 3.42 6.51 -18.81
C ARG A 70 2.40 5.41 -18.70
N VAL A 71 1.18 5.79 -18.34
CA VAL A 71 0.02 4.89 -18.27
C VAL A 71 -1.10 5.52 -19.08
N LYS A 72 -1.68 4.72 -19.97
CA LYS A 72 -2.83 5.09 -20.79
C LYS A 72 -3.98 4.14 -20.50
N CYS A 73 -5.18 4.68 -20.56
CA CYS A 73 -6.43 3.93 -20.57
C CYS A 73 -7.26 4.41 -21.76
N ASP A 74 -7.66 3.51 -22.63
CA ASP A 74 -8.40 3.80 -23.86
C ASP A 74 -7.75 4.94 -24.67
N GLY A 75 -6.42 4.84 -24.84
CA GLY A 75 -5.62 5.81 -25.58
C GLY A 75 -5.33 7.13 -24.86
N LYS A 76 -5.91 7.40 -23.67
CA LYS A 76 -5.74 8.65 -22.92
C LYS A 76 -4.67 8.50 -21.84
N ASP A 77 -3.69 9.40 -21.81
CA ASP A 77 -2.67 9.45 -20.75
C ASP A 77 -3.28 9.91 -19.42
N TYR A 78 -2.95 9.22 -18.33
CA TYR A 78 -3.23 9.70 -16.98
C TYR A 78 -2.29 10.85 -16.60
N LYS A 79 -2.83 11.88 -15.95
CA LYS A 79 -2.03 12.95 -15.35
C LYS A 79 -1.31 12.46 -14.10
N ARG A 80 -1.97 11.65 -13.30
CA ARG A 80 -1.45 10.99 -12.10
C ARG A 80 -1.75 9.49 -12.17
N ILE A 81 -0.74 8.68 -11.93
CA ILE A 81 -0.88 7.21 -11.96
C ILE A 81 -1.90 6.71 -10.91
N SER A 82 -2.04 7.43 -9.78
CA SER A 82 -3.05 7.10 -8.76
C SER A 82 -4.49 7.13 -9.26
N GLU A 83 -4.77 7.82 -10.39
CA GLU A 83 -6.10 7.84 -11.00
C GLU A 83 -6.48 6.49 -11.66
N HIS A 84 -5.47 5.65 -11.91
CA HIS A 84 -5.67 4.33 -12.52
C HIS A 84 -5.96 3.24 -11.48
N VAL A 85 -5.39 3.35 -10.28
CA VAL A 85 -5.55 2.34 -9.23
C VAL A 85 -7.04 2.15 -8.91
N GLY A 86 -7.49 0.88 -8.89
CA GLY A 86 -8.89 0.53 -8.68
C GLY A 86 -9.75 0.46 -9.96
N LYS A 87 -9.24 0.87 -11.12
CA LYS A 87 -9.96 0.68 -12.41
C LYS A 87 -10.05 -0.78 -12.80
N ILE A 88 -9.01 -1.54 -12.50
CA ILE A 88 -8.94 -2.98 -12.71
C ILE A 88 -8.65 -3.62 -11.35
N PRO A 89 -9.69 -3.92 -10.56
CA PRO A 89 -9.49 -4.52 -9.24
C PRO A 89 -8.87 -5.91 -9.38
N LEU A 90 -7.85 -6.16 -8.57
CA LEU A 90 -7.07 -7.39 -8.61
C LEU A 90 -6.70 -7.84 -7.20
N VAL A 91 -6.79 -9.14 -6.97
CA VAL A 91 -6.17 -9.81 -5.83
C VAL A 91 -5.14 -10.81 -6.37
N MET A 92 -3.91 -10.71 -5.91
CA MET A 92 -2.85 -11.67 -6.23
C MET A 92 -2.45 -12.39 -4.95
N LEU A 93 -2.34 -13.71 -5.04
CA LEU A 93 -1.87 -14.56 -3.95
C LEU A 93 -0.58 -15.28 -4.37
N SER A 94 0.41 -15.24 -3.52
CA SER A 94 1.71 -15.88 -3.71
C SER A 94 2.17 -16.61 -2.44
N PRO A 95 3.13 -17.54 -2.52
CA PRO A 95 3.72 -18.16 -1.32
C PRO A 95 4.36 -17.15 -0.36
N ALA A 96 4.77 -15.98 -0.85
CA ALA A 96 5.36 -14.92 -0.02
C ALA A 96 4.31 -14.26 0.91
N ASP A 97 3.02 -14.41 0.65
CA ASP A 97 1.96 -13.81 1.48
C ASP A 97 1.83 -14.47 2.86
N SER A 98 2.51 -15.61 3.09
CA SER A 98 2.73 -16.13 4.45
C SER A 98 3.39 -15.11 5.36
N GLN A 99 4.13 -14.14 4.82
CA GLN A 99 4.70 -13.03 5.57
C GLN A 99 3.66 -12.08 6.17
N LEU A 100 2.40 -12.11 5.73
CA LEU A 100 1.32 -11.40 6.44
C LEU A 100 1.14 -11.91 7.87
N VAL A 101 1.41 -13.20 8.09
CA VAL A 101 1.34 -13.83 9.42
C VAL A 101 2.70 -13.81 10.10
N THR A 102 3.77 -14.25 9.42
CA THR A 102 5.10 -14.44 10.03
C THR A 102 5.99 -13.19 9.99
N GLY A 103 5.65 -12.21 9.16
CA GLY A 103 6.41 -10.98 8.99
C GLY A 103 5.99 -9.86 9.94
N GLY A 104 6.57 -8.68 9.71
CA GLY A 104 6.34 -7.48 10.54
C GLY A 104 5.11 -6.67 10.14
N SER A 105 4.89 -5.61 10.91
CA SER A 105 3.78 -4.65 10.70
C SER A 105 3.81 -3.97 9.33
N GLU A 106 4.98 -3.86 8.70
CA GLU A 106 5.09 -3.23 7.38
C GLU A 106 4.32 -4.04 6.31
N GLU A 107 4.42 -5.37 6.32
CA GLU A 107 3.73 -6.23 5.36
C GLU A 107 2.21 -6.15 5.56
N ARG A 108 1.76 -6.11 6.81
CA ARG A 108 0.33 -5.96 7.13
C ARG A 108 -0.22 -4.59 6.75
N ARG A 109 0.56 -3.51 6.93
CA ARG A 109 0.17 -2.18 6.41
C ARG A 109 0.10 -2.16 4.89
N ARG A 110 1.08 -2.74 4.19
CA ARG A 110 1.05 -2.87 2.72
C ARG A 110 -0.19 -3.60 2.23
N PHE A 111 -0.60 -4.65 2.92
CA PHE A 111 -1.82 -5.37 2.60
C PHE A 111 -3.05 -4.47 2.70
N MET A 112 -3.23 -3.76 3.83
CA MET A 112 -4.32 -2.79 3.98
C MET A 112 -4.29 -1.73 2.88
N ASP A 113 -3.12 -1.15 2.63
CA ASP A 113 -2.94 -0.10 1.62
C ASP A 113 -3.30 -0.60 0.22
N MET A 114 -2.88 -1.82 -0.12
CA MET A 114 -3.17 -2.45 -1.41
C MET A 114 -4.67 -2.67 -1.60
N VAL A 115 -5.37 -3.15 -0.59
CA VAL A 115 -6.80 -3.43 -0.69
C VAL A 115 -7.60 -2.13 -0.71
N ILE A 116 -7.40 -1.26 0.27
CA ILE A 116 -8.20 -0.03 0.43
C ILE A 116 -8.00 0.92 -0.78
N SER A 117 -6.77 1.04 -1.28
CA SER A 117 -6.47 1.91 -2.43
C SER A 117 -7.25 1.57 -3.69
N GLN A 118 -7.75 0.35 -3.84
CA GLN A 118 -8.49 -0.05 -5.03
C GLN A 118 -9.93 0.45 -5.05
N TYR A 119 -10.51 0.75 -3.90
CA TYR A 119 -11.91 1.22 -3.82
C TYR A 119 -12.04 2.62 -3.20
N ASP A 120 -11.00 3.13 -2.54
CA ASP A 120 -10.99 4.44 -1.92
C ASP A 120 -9.86 5.33 -2.45
N ALA A 121 -10.18 6.16 -3.44
CA ALA A 121 -9.23 7.11 -4.02
C ALA A 121 -8.84 8.24 -3.04
N ALA A 122 -9.70 8.60 -2.08
CA ALA A 122 -9.38 9.59 -1.06
C ALA A 122 -8.29 9.06 -0.12
N TYR A 123 -8.44 7.80 0.30
CA TYR A 123 -7.42 7.07 1.04
C TYR A 123 -6.07 7.06 0.32
N LEU A 124 -6.04 6.59 -0.94
CA LEU A 124 -4.81 6.50 -1.72
C LEU A 124 -4.09 7.85 -1.83
N ASN A 125 -4.85 8.91 -2.13
CA ASN A 125 -4.28 10.25 -2.23
C ASN A 125 -3.77 10.77 -0.88
N ALA A 126 -4.48 10.53 0.22
CA ALA A 126 -4.04 10.90 1.57
C ALA A 126 -2.77 10.12 1.97
N ALA A 127 -2.72 8.80 1.73
CA ALA A 127 -1.55 7.98 2.01
C ALA A 127 -0.29 8.46 1.25
N ILE A 128 -0.44 8.80 -0.04
CA ILE A 128 0.66 9.35 -0.86
C ILE A 128 1.14 10.70 -0.29
N ARG A 129 0.23 11.61 0.06
CA ARG A 129 0.62 12.91 0.64
C ARG A 129 1.27 12.74 2.00
N TYR A 130 0.68 11.90 2.86
CA TYR A 130 1.22 11.59 4.17
C TYR A 130 2.67 11.06 4.08
N GLU A 131 2.92 10.06 3.21
CA GLU A 131 4.26 9.51 3.04
C GLU A 131 5.27 10.56 2.57
N ARG A 132 4.86 11.44 1.65
CA ARG A 132 5.71 12.55 1.18
C ARG A 132 6.06 13.52 2.31
N THR A 133 5.05 13.94 3.08
CA THR A 133 5.23 14.88 4.20
C THR A 133 6.04 14.26 5.33
N LEU A 134 5.82 12.96 5.62
CA LEU A 134 6.64 12.19 6.57
C LEU A 134 8.12 12.18 6.18
N LYS A 135 8.44 11.96 4.89
CA LYS A 135 9.82 12.02 4.40
C LYS A 135 10.44 13.40 4.58
N GLN A 136 9.68 14.47 4.31
CA GLN A 136 10.14 15.85 4.51
C GLN A 136 10.38 16.13 5.99
N ARG A 137 9.44 15.76 6.87
CA ARG A 137 9.60 15.94 8.32
C ARG A 137 10.80 15.15 8.85
N ASN A 138 10.97 13.91 8.44
CA ASN A 138 12.12 13.09 8.86
C ASN A 138 13.46 13.64 8.36
N ALA A 139 13.48 14.29 7.19
CA ALA A 139 14.69 14.97 6.71
C ALA A 139 15.06 16.15 7.62
N LEU A 140 14.08 16.94 8.07
CA LEU A 140 14.30 18.03 9.02
C LEU A 140 14.73 17.53 10.41
N LEU A 141 14.13 16.44 10.89
CA LEU A 141 14.53 15.83 12.18
C LEU A 141 15.98 15.32 12.18
N LYS A 142 16.52 14.93 11.01
CA LYS A 142 17.91 14.47 10.84
C LYS A 142 18.91 15.60 10.64
N ALA A 143 18.44 16.81 10.31
CA ALA A 143 19.32 17.93 10.04
C ALA A 143 20.13 18.33 11.29
N GLU A 144 21.38 18.74 11.10
CA GLU A 144 22.25 19.22 12.20
C GLU A 144 21.70 20.52 12.81
N GLU A 145 21.21 21.40 11.94
CA GLU A 145 20.60 22.66 12.35
C GLU A 145 19.20 22.43 12.93
N GLU A 146 18.80 23.29 13.85
CA GLU A 146 17.46 23.25 14.40
C GLU A 146 16.44 23.65 13.31
N PRO A 147 15.46 22.78 13.00
CA PRO A 147 14.49 23.11 11.97
C PRO A 147 13.61 24.30 12.40
N ASP A 148 13.25 25.12 11.42
CA ASP A 148 12.30 26.20 11.64
C ASP A 148 10.99 25.66 12.21
N ARG A 149 10.55 26.26 13.32
CA ARG A 149 9.37 25.79 14.06
C ARG A 149 8.09 25.93 13.24
N GLY A 150 7.96 26.99 12.46
CA GLY A 150 6.80 27.21 11.61
C GLY A 150 6.71 26.20 10.49
N VAL A 151 7.84 25.80 9.89
CA VAL A 151 7.90 24.74 8.88
C VAL A 151 7.48 23.41 9.48
N MET A 152 7.95 23.10 10.70
CA MET A 152 7.55 21.88 11.39
C MET A 152 6.04 21.87 11.70
N ASP A 153 5.49 22.99 12.18
CA ASP A 153 4.06 23.12 12.47
C ASP A 153 3.20 22.84 11.23
N VAL A 154 3.57 23.42 10.08
CA VAL A 154 2.86 23.19 8.79
C VAL A 154 2.94 21.73 8.35
N LEU A 155 4.12 21.10 8.43
CA LEU A 155 4.25 19.69 8.05
C LEU A 155 3.43 18.77 8.97
N GLU A 156 3.38 19.05 10.25
CA GLU A 156 2.62 18.25 11.23
C GLU A 156 1.11 18.45 11.08
N GLU A 157 0.64 19.65 10.73
CA GLU A 157 -0.74 19.91 10.37
C GLU A 157 -1.15 19.12 9.13
N MET A 158 -0.33 19.16 8.07
CA MET A 158 -0.56 18.37 6.85
C MET A 158 -0.59 16.86 7.14
N MET A 159 0.36 16.37 7.95
CA MET A 159 0.40 14.97 8.37
C MET A 159 -0.84 14.60 9.18
N GLY A 160 -1.29 15.48 10.07
CA GLY A 160 -2.48 15.27 10.90
C GLY A 160 -3.74 15.08 10.06
N ALA A 161 -3.96 15.96 9.10
CA ALA A 161 -5.12 15.90 8.21
C ALA A 161 -5.14 14.63 7.34
N ASP A 162 -3.99 14.27 6.74
CA ASP A 162 -3.90 13.05 5.92
C ASP A 162 -3.97 11.78 6.79
N ALA A 163 -3.40 11.79 7.99
CA ALA A 163 -3.46 10.67 8.92
C ALA A 163 -4.87 10.36 9.39
N GLU A 164 -5.73 11.36 9.57
CA GLU A 164 -7.13 11.17 9.95
C GLU A 164 -7.89 10.39 8.88
N VAL A 165 -7.69 10.74 7.60
CA VAL A 165 -8.28 10.01 6.48
C VAL A 165 -7.80 8.56 6.46
N VAL A 166 -6.49 8.34 6.58
CA VAL A 166 -5.89 7.00 6.57
C VAL A 166 -6.37 6.16 7.76
N PHE A 167 -6.38 6.73 8.96
CA PHE A 167 -6.84 6.07 10.18
C PHE A 167 -8.30 5.61 10.07
N ASN A 168 -9.19 6.51 9.66
CA ASN A 168 -10.62 6.20 9.55
C ASN A 168 -10.87 5.10 8.51
N ALA A 169 -10.22 5.16 7.35
CA ALA A 169 -10.38 4.16 6.30
C ALA A 169 -9.86 2.79 6.74
N ARG A 170 -8.69 2.72 7.40
CA ARG A 170 -8.15 1.44 7.92
C ARG A 170 -9.01 0.86 9.02
N ARG A 171 -9.51 1.70 9.95
CA ARG A 171 -10.44 1.25 10.98
C ARG A 171 -11.69 0.62 10.38
N ASN A 172 -12.35 1.32 9.46
CA ASN A 172 -13.55 0.82 8.79
C ASN A 172 -13.26 -0.48 8.01
N PHE A 173 -12.12 -0.53 7.30
CA PHE A 173 -11.68 -1.76 6.62
C PHE A 173 -11.57 -2.94 7.58
N VAL A 174 -10.94 -2.77 8.73
CA VAL A 174 -10.76 -3.87 9.70
C VAL A 174 -12.09 -4.27 10.32
N GLU A 175 -12.98 -3.33 10.61
CA GLU A 175 -14.33 -3.61 11.10
C GLU A 175 -15.15 -4.45 10.11
N GLU A 176 -15.06 -4.15 8.81
CA GLU A 176 -15.76 -4.89 7.76
C GLU A 176 -15.07 -6.22 7.41
N PHE A 177 -13.75 -6.24 7.40
CA PHE A 177 -12.94 -7.41 7.00
C PHE A 177 -12.98 -8.51 8.06
N SER A 178 -12.93 -8.19 9.35
CA SER A 178 -12.85 -9.17 10.44
C SER A 178 -13.96 -10.21 10.42
N PRO A 179 -15.25 -9.87 10.26
CA PRO A 179 -16.32 -10.88 10.19
C PRO A 179 -16.27 -11.74 8.92
N ILE A 180 -15.79 -11.18 7.81
CA ILE A 180 -15.57 -11.93 6.56
C ILE A 180 -14.48 -12.98 6.76
N PHE A 181 -13.36 -12.55 7.34
CA PHE A 181 -12.23 -13.42 7.64
C PHE A 181 -12.63 -14.56 8.57
N GLN A 182 -13.32 -14.28 9.68
CA GLN A 182 -13.77 -15.28 10.63
C GLN A 182 -14.71 -16.30 9.98
N ARG A 183 -15.64 -15.86 9.16
CA ARG A 183 -16.54 -16.74 8.42
C ARG A 183 -15.79 -17.69 7.48
N LEU A 184 -14.78 -17.17 6.77
CA LEU A 184 -13.97 -17.99 5.87
C LEU A 184 -13.07 -18.96 6.65
N TYR A 185 -12.45 -18.51 7.74
CA TYR A 185 -11.64 -19.35 8.62
C TYR A 185 -12.44 -20.52 9.18
N SER A 186 -13.64 -20.27 9.72
CA SER A 186 -14.52 -21.32 10.23
C SER A 186 -14.95 -22.34 9.16
N ARG A 187 -15.03 -21.92 7.89
CA ARG A 187 -15.32 -22.85 6.79
C ARG A 187 -14.12 -23.72 6.42
N LEU A 188 -12.91 -23.21 6.54
CA LEU A 188 -11.67 -23.94 6.24
C LEU A 188 -11.29 -24.90 7.38
N CYS A 189 -11.59 -24.53 8.61
CA CYS A 189 -11.22 -25.25 9.83
C CYS A 189 -12.45 -25.51 10.70
N PRO A 190 -13.45 -26.31 10.24
CA PRO A 190 -14.73 -26.45 10.92
C PRO A 190 -14.60 -27.14 12.31
N ASP A 191 -13.61 -27.99 12.48
CA ASP A 191 -13.36 -28.72 13.72
C ASP A 191 -12.37 -28.01 14.67
N SER A 192 -11.85 -26.85 14.26
CA SER A 192 -10.93 -26.07 15.10
C SER A 192 -11.68 -25.37 16.22
N ARG A 193 -11.15 -25.48 17.45
CA ARG A 193 -11.56 -24.65 18.59
C ARG A 193 -10.82 -23.33 18.66
N GLU A 194 -9.96 -23.08 17.73
CA GLU A 194 -9.14 -21.87 17.67
C GLU A 194 -9.96 -20.67 17.21
N GLN A 195 -9.82 -19.58 17.92
CA GLN A 195 -10.42 -18.29 17.55
C GLN A 195 -9.33 -17.39 16.99
N VAL A 196 -9.44 -17.04 15.72
CA VAL A 196 -8.58 -16.02 15.11
C VAL A 196 -9.28 -14.67 15.19
N THR A 197 -8.59 -13.67 15.71
CA THR A 197 -9.08 -12.28 15.75
C THR A 197 -8.12 -11.36 15.04
N ILE A 198 -8.69 -10.34 14.40
CA ILE A 198 -7.94 -9.27 13.73
C ILE A 198 -8.29 -7.97 14.44
N LYS A 199 -7.27 -7.25 14.90
CA LYS A 199 -7.43 -5.95 15.57
C LYS A 199 -6.61 -4.90 14.88
N TYR A 200 -7.09 -3.68 14.88
CA TYR A 200 -6.34 -2.52 14.41
C TYR A 200 -5.83 -1.73 15.60
N ASP A 201 -4.52 -1.53 15.66
CA ASP A 201 -3.87 -0.64 16.63
C ASP A 201 -3.25 0.55 15.91
N SER A 202 -3.53 1.74 16.41
CA SER A 202 -3.06 3.00 15.83
C SER A 202 -2.95 4.10 16.86
N HIS A 203 -2.01 5.00 16.64
CA HIS A 203 -1.93 6.26 17.39
C HIS A 203 -3.18 7.14 17.22
N GLY A 204 -3.96 6.94 16.15
CA GLY A 204 -5.24 7.64 15.91
C GLY A 204 -6.27 7.41 17.00
N PHE A 205 -6.23 6.27 17.71
CA PHE A 205 -7.10 6.04 18.88
C PHE A 205 -6.78 6.93 20.07
N ARG A 206 -5.60 7.56 20.11
CA ARG A 206 -5.16 8.48 21.18
C ARG A 206 -5.55 9.94 20.89
N GLY A 207 -6.26 10.19 19.80
CA GLY A 207 -6.69 11.52 19.34
C GLY A 207 -5.93 12.02 18.12
N ALA A 208 -6.09 13.30 17.81
CA ALA A 208 -5.48 13.91 16.64
C ALA A 208 -3.95 13.76 16.62
N LEU A 209 -3.38 13.51 15.44
CA LEU A 209 -1.95 13.23 15.31
C LEU A 209 -1.08 14.49 15.50
N GLN A 210 -1.53 15.65 15.00
CA GLN A 210 -0.73 16.88 15.04
C GLN A 210 -0.23 17.26 16.46
N PRO A 211 -1.06 17.28 17.52
CA PRO A 211 -0.56 17.56 18.88
C PRO A 211 0.36 16.46 19.42
N GLN A 212 0.19 15.22 19.00
CA GLN A 212 1.09 14.12 19.37
C GLN A 212 2.49 14.37 18.77
N LEU A 213 2.58 14.71 17.47
CA LEU A 213 3.84 15.02 16.80
C LEU A 213 4.54 16.22 17.47
N ALA A 214 3.78 17.30 17.74
CA ALA A 214 4.32 18.49 18.38
C ALA A 214 4.93 18.20 19.77
N SER A 215 4.29 17.33 20.57
CA SER A 215 4.78 16.97 21.90
C SER A 215 6.01 16.06 21.90
N TRP A 216 6.28 15.37 20.79
CA TRP A 216 7.38 14.41 20.67
C TRP A 216 8.57 14.92 19.84
N ARG A 217 8.55 16.14 19.32
CA ARG A 217 9.59 16.71 18.46
C ARG A 217 11.00 16.55 18.99
N GLU A 218 11.25 16.92 20.25
CA GLU A 218 12.58 16.83 20.84
C GLU A 218 13.09 15.39 20.86
N ARG A 219 12.22 14.47 21.23
CA ARG A 219 12.55 13.05 21.29
C ARG A 219 12.77 12.44 19.91
N GLU A 220 11.93 12.80 18.95
CA GLU A 220 12.04 12.37 17.56
C GLU A 220 13.25 12.97 16.86
N ARG A 221 13.68 14.18 17.27
CA ARG A 221 14.93 14.77 16.82
C ARG A 221 16.15 13.98 17.28
N LEU A 222 16.18 13.49 18.51
CA LEU A 222 17.27 12.65 19.03
C LEU A 222 17.44 11.34 18.25
N VAL A 223 16.34 10.75 17.78
CA VAL A 223 16.37 9.50 16.99
C VAL A 223 16.40 9.75 15.47
N GLY A 224 16.10 10.97 15.01
CA GLY A 224 16.14 11.36 13.62
C GLY A 224 14.96 10.90 12.75
N TYR A 225 13.84 10.48 13.36
CA TYR A 225 12.63 10.08 12.61
C TYR A 225 11.38 10.14 13.48
N SER A 226 10.21 10.20 12.81
CA SER A 226 8.90 10.23 13.45
C SER A 226 8.55 8.89 14.09
N LEU A 227 8.18 8.94 15.37
CA LEU A 227 7.78 7.77 16.19
C LEU A 227 6.26 7.58 16.20
N HIS A 228 5.50 8.64 15.88
CA HIS A 228 4.03 8.66 15.93
C HIS A 228 3.43 8.85 14.55
N GLY A 229 2.30 8.19 14.31
CA GLY A 229 1.50 8.35 13.11
C GLY A 229 1.11 7.04 12.46
N VAL A 230 0.31 7.11 11.40
CA VAL A 230 -0.27 5.95 10.70
C VAL A 230 0.77 5.03 10.01
N HIS A 231 1.99 5.48 9.85
CA HIS A 231 3.12 4.65 9.40
C HIS A 231 3.62 3.69 10.50
N LYS A 232 3.08 3.78 11.71
CA LYS A 232 3.32 2.89 12.86
C LYS A 232 2.13 2.02 13.20
N ASP A 233 1.04 2.14 12.45
CA ASP A 233 -0.15 1.32 12.66
C ASP A 233 0.16 -0.17 12.58
N GLU A 234 -0.62 -0.95 13.31
CA GLU A 234 -0.51 -2.40 13.36
C GLU A 234 -1.85 -3.06 13.08
N LEU A 235 -1.82 -4.07 12.22
CA LEU A 235 -2.89 -5.04 12.06
C LEU A 235 -2.49 -6.26 12.90
N VAL A 236 -3.01 -6.35 14.11
CA VAL A 236 -2.68 -7.40 15.06
C VAL A 236 -3.50 -8.63 14.73
N LEU A 237 -2.81 -9.75 14.50
CA LEU A 237 -3.41 -11.07 14.34
C LEU A 237 -3.26 -11.84 15.64
N GLU A 238 -4.36 -12.38 16.15
CA GLU A 238 -4.34 -13.15 17.40
C GLU A 238 -4.97 -14.53 17.18
N LEU A 239 -4.41 -15.52 17.86
CA LEU A 239 -4.94 -16.86 17.96
C LEU A 239 -5.28 -17.12 19.45
N ASN A 240 -6.55 -17.33 19.77
CA ASN A 240 -7.04 -17.51 21.13
C ASN A 240 -6.62 -16.38 22.09
N GLY A 241 -6.54 -15.14 21.57
CA GLY A 241 -6.14 -13.96 22.33
C GLY A 241 -4.62 -13.75 22.48
N TYR A 242 -3.80 -14.59 21.87
CA TYR A 242 -2.35 -14.43 21.82
C TYR A 242 -1.90 -13.95 20.44
N PRO A 243 -0.98 -12.98 20.34
CA PRO A 243 -0.41 -12.57 19.06
C PRO A 243 0.26 -13.73 18.33
N VAL A 244 0.06 -13.77 17.01
CA VAL A 244 0.64 -14.80 16.13
C VAL A 244 1.97 -14.29 15.55
#